data_93965dd230180fec9ceb5529bd623a30
#
_entry.id   93965dd230180fec9ceb5529bd623a30
#
_cell.length_a   1.000
_cell.length_b   1.000
_cell.length_c   1.000
_cell.angle_alpha   90.00
_cell.angle_beta   90.00
_cell.angle_gamma   90.00
#
_symmetry.space_group_name_H-M   'P 1'
#
loop_
_entity.id
_entity.type
_entity.pdbx_description
1 polymer ?
#
loop_
_entity_poly.entity_id
_entity_poly.type
_entity_poly.pdbx_seq_one_letter_code
_entity_poly.pdbx_strand_id
1 'polypeptide(L)'
;DALEFAARFAGTEKENGGFLHVAGASYEIHADIPNTVQTDEKNVWIGSATGTPRVQNVKIYNKASGTYEPLDESKTYALAGMNYTLRNLGDGFAMFDGAELIKDYVSEDYLVMSTYAMSFGGVDGEGLPHLTTANSPLADYPGYLLDYENPYGAGRISIL
;
A
#
# COMPACT_ATOMS: atom_id res chain seq x y z
N ASP A 1 2.97 7.97 9.52
CA ASP A 1 4.28 7.37 9.82
C ASP A 1 4.63 6.21 8.88
N ALA A 2 3.78 5.17 8.72
CA ALA A 2 4.13 3.99 7.94
C ALA A 2 4.45 4.27 6.46
N LEU A 3 3.66 5.10 5.78
CA LEU A 3 3.91 5.50 4.40
C LEU A 3 5.17 6.36 4.29
N GLU A 4 5.38 7.28 5.24
CA GLU A 4 6.58 8.12 5.31
C GLU A 4 7.84 7.28 5.51
N PHE A 5 7.79 6.32 6.44
CA PHE A 5 8.90 5.37 6.67
C PHE A 5 9.15 4.49 5.45
N ALA A 6 8.10 3.98 4.79
CA ALA A 6 8.22 3.21 3.56
C ALA A 6 8.86 4.01 2.42
N ALA A 7 8.55 5.32 2.33
CA ALA A 7 9.06 6.21 1.29
C ALA A 7 10.45 6.80 1.59
N ARG A 8 11.10 6.45 2.74
CA ARG A 8 12.34 7.09 3.22
C ARG A 8 13.51 7.06 2.25
N PHE A 9 13.53 6.10 1.31
CA PHE A 9 14.59 5.99 0.30
C PHE A 9 14.14 6.40 -1.12
N ALA A 10 12.91 6.88 -1.29
CA ALA A 10 12.45 7.37 -2.58
C ALA A 10 13.35 8.50 -3.10
N GLY A 11 13.63 8.52 -4.39
CA GLY A 11 14.54 9.48 -5.02
C GLY A 11 16.04 9.26 -4.72
N THR A 12 16.41 8.12 -4.11
CA THR A 12 17.80 7.73 -3.88
C THR A 12 18.14 6.46 -4.66
N GLU A 13 19.44 6.11 -4.74
CA GLU A 13 19.89 4.85 -5.35
C GLU A 13 19.74 3.64 -4.41
N LYS A 14 19.23 3.84 -3.19
CA LYS A 14 19.07 2.76 -2.22
C LYS A 14 17.82 1.95 -2.54
N GLU A 15 17.98 0.65 -2.63
CA GLU A 15 16.87 -0.29 -2.69
C GLU A 15 16.10 -0.31 -1.36
N ASN A 16 14.79 -0.47 -1.43
CA ASN A 16 13.93 -0.57 -0.27
C ASN A 16 12.93 -1.72 -0.44
N GLY A 17 13.31 -2.92 -0.02
CA GLY A 17 12.41 -4.08 -0.01
C GLY A 17 11.18 -3.91 0.89
N GLY A 18 11.25 -3.02 1.87
CA GLY A 18 10.14 -2.65 2.75
C GLY A 18 9.25 -1.53 2.21
N PHE A 19 9.31 -1.19 0.92
CA PHE A 19 8.37 -0.23 0.35
C PHE A 19 6.95 -0.79 0.35
N LEU A 20 5.99 -0.03 0.89
CA LEU A 20 4.61 -0.46 1.02
C LEU A 20 3.82 -0.25 -0.28
N HIS A 21 3.50 -1.34 -0.96
CA HIS A 21 2.53 -1.36 -2.05
C HIS A 21 1.12 -1.47 -1.48
N VAL A 22 0.36 -0.37 -1.53
CA VAL A 22 -0.96 -0.30 -0.89
C VAL A 22 -2.10 -0.33 -1.89
N ALA A 23 -3.24 -0.90 -1.48
CA ALA A 23 -4.53 -0.78 -2.16
C ALA A 23 -5.50 0.00 -1.26
N GLY A 24 -6.42 0.74 -1.87
CA GLY A 24 -7.37 1.57 -1.13
C GLY A 24 -6.79 2.87 -0.59
N ALA A 25 -5.57 3.21 -0.95
CA ALA A 25 -4.96 4.50 -0.66
C ALA A 25 -4.30 5.09 -1.90
N SER A 26 -4.21 6.41 -1.96
CA SER A 26 -3.40 7.15 -2.92
C SER A 26 -2.64 8.27 -2.20
N TYR A 27 -1.43 8.57 -2.66
CA TYR A 27 -0.59 9.59 -2.04
C TYR A 27 0.53 10.04 -2.98
N GLU A 28 1.16 11.15 -2.62
CA GLU A 28 2.32 11.71 -3.31
C GLU A 28 3.58 11.54 -2.46
N ILE A 29 4.71 11.26 -3.09
CA ILE A 29 6.02 11.22 -2.46
C ILE A 29 6.85 12.35 -3.07
N HIS A 30 7.16 13.36 -2.28
CA HIS A 30 8.02 14.48 -2.66
C HIS A 30 9.48 14.09 -2.41
N ALA A 31 10.14 13.59 -3.45
CA ALA A 31 11.51 13.06 -3.35
C ALA A 31 12.56 14.16 -3.16
N ASP A 32 12.24 15.41 -3.47
CA ASP A 32 13.05 16.61 -3.23
C ASP A 32 13.08 17.04 -1.76
N ILE A 33 12.09 16.59 -0.95
CA ILE A 33 12.08 16.86 0.49
C ILE A 33 13.03 15.89 1.20
N PRO A 34 13.93 16.38 2.08
CA PRO A 34 14.85 15.51 2.82
C PRO A 34 14.12 14.49 3.70
N ASN A 35 14.61 13.24 3.71
CA ASN A 35 14.12 12.25 4.66
C ASN A 35 14.51 12.64 6.10
N THR A 36 13.52 12.77 6.96
CA THR A 36 13.69 13.10 8.38
C THR A 36 13.04 12.09 9.32
N VAL A 37 12.69 10.90 8.80
CA VAL A 37 12.19 9.79 9.60
C VAL A 37 13.25 9.36 10.60
N GLN A 38 12.85 9.17 11.84
CA GLN A 38 13.75 8.79 12.90
C GLN A 38 13.89 7.27 12.97
N THR A 39 15.14 6.77 12.88
CA THR A 39 15.46 5.35 12.98
C THR A 39 16.63 5.14 13.93
N ASP A 40 16.69 3.93 14.51
CA ASP A 40 17.87 3.47 15.23
C ASP A 40 19.00 3.00 14.28
N GLU A 41 20.09 2.50 14.85
CA GLU A 41 21.24 1.99 14.11
C GLU A 41 20.92 0.77 13.23
N LYS A 42 19.81 0.08 13.50
CA LYS A 42 19.32 -1.07 12.75
C LYS A 42 18.26 -0.72 11.71
N ASN A 43 18.04 0.57 11.47
CA ASN A 43 16.97 1.11 10.63
C ASN A 43 15.56 0.77 11.11
N VAL A 44 15.36 0.53 12.39
CA VAL A 44 14.03 0.39 13.00
C VAL A 44 13.46 1.78 13.28
N TRP A 45 12.20 2.00 12.95
CA TRP A 45 11.51 3.25 13.24
C TRP A 45 11.43 3.50 14.75
N ILE A 46 11.82 4.69 15.19
CA ILE A 46 11.77 5.13 16.60
C ILE A 46 10.99 6.43 16.80
N GLY A 47 10.52 7.06 15.73
CA GLY A 47 9.73 8.29 15.81
C GLY A 47 9.36 8.84 14.45
N SER A 48 8.31 9.67 14.45
CA SER A 48 7.80 10.35 13.26
C SER A 48 8.85 11.26 12.63
N ALA A 49 8.69 11.54 11.35
CA ALA A 49 9.52 12.51 10.64
C ALA A 49 9.45 13.88 11.31
N THR A 50 10.57 14.59 11.32
CA THR A 50 10.65 15.96 11.82
C THR A 50 10.58 16.95 10.65
N GLY A 51 9.71 17.96 10.75
CA GLY A 51 9.54 18.96 9.69
C GLY A 51 8.51 18.55 8.63
N THR A 52 8.71 18.97 7.40
CA THR A 52 7.76 18.70 6.32
C THR A 52 7.84 17.23 5.88
N PRO A 53 6.75 16.46 5.94
CA PRO A 53 6.75 15.08 5.50
C PRO A 53 6.89 14.98 3.97
N ARG A 54 7.53 13.92 3.52
CA ARG A 54 7.68 13.61 2.10
C ARG A 54 6.39 13.04 1.50
N VAL A 55 5.66 12.26 2.32
CA VAL A 55 4.36 11.71 1.91
C VAL A 55 3.28 12.73 2.18
N GLN A 56 2.60 13.16 1.12
CA GLN A 56 1.57 14.18 1.15
C GLN A 56 0.32 13.74 0.39
N ASN A 57 -0.75 14.50 0.52
CA ASN A 57 -2.03 14.28 -0.17
C ASN A 57 -2.57 12.85 -0.03
N VAL A 58 -2.39 12.26 1.16
CA VAL A 58 -2.88 10.91 1.44
C VAL A 58 -4.41 10.89 1.40
N LYS A 59 -4.95 10.01 0.57
CA LYS A 59 -6.39 9.78 0.44
C LYS A 59 -6.70 8.30 0.61
N ILE A 60 -7.84 8.01 1.24
CA ILE A 60 -8.34 6.66 1.44
C ILE A 60 -9.60 6.46 0.61
N TYR A 61 -9.72 5.30 -0.02
CA TYR A 61 -10.89 4.96 -0.81
C TYR A 61 -12.10 4.72 0.09
N ASN A 62 -13.13 5.54 -0.08
CA ASN A 62 -14.42 5.36 0.58
C ASN A 62 -15.35 4.54 -0.31
N LYS A 63 -15.67 3.32 0.11
CA LYS A 63 -16.54 2.40 -0.64
C LYS A 63 -17.98 2.93 -0.78
N ALA A 64 -18.45 3.74 0.16
CA ALA A 64 -19.81 4.26 0.13
C ALA A 64 -19.99 5.37 -0.92
N SER A 65 -18.98 6.24 -1.07
CA SER A 65 -18.98 7.30 -2.08
C SER A 65 -18.38 6.86 -3.42
N GLY A 66 -17.61 5.77 -3.44
CA GLY A 66 -16.87 5.32 -4.62
C GLY A 66 -15.68 6.20 -4.99
N THR A 67 -15.19 7.01 -4.06
CA THR A 67 -14.14 8.00 -4.31
C THR A 67 -13.00 7.93 -3.29
N TYR A 68 -11.83 8.48 -3.67
CA TYR A 68 -10.72 8.73 -2.74
C TYR A 68 -10.95 10.03 -1.98
N GLU A 69 -11.00 9.96 -0.66
CA GLU A 69 -11.21 11.09 0.25
C GLU A 69 -9.96 11.36 1.06
N PRO A 70 -9.67 12.62 1.44
CA PRO A 70 -8.53 12.92 2.29
C PRO A 70 -8.51 12.05 3.55
N LEU A 71 -7.32 11.59 3.95
CA LEU A 71 -7.12 10.89 5.21
C LEU A 71 -7.62 11.76 6.37
N ASP A 72 -8.48 11.21 7.20
CA ASP A 72 -8.96 11.85 8.43
C ASP A 72 -8.18 11.28 9.61
N GLU A 73 -7.23 12.04 10.14
CA GLU A 73 -6.35 11.61 11.22
C GLU A 73 -7.10 11.37 12.56
N SER A 74 -8.34 11.82 12.68
CA SER A 74 -9.19 11.55 13.84
C SER A 74 -9.84 10.17 13.81
N LYS A 75 -9.77 9.47 12.69
CA LYS A 75 -10.39 8.15 12.50
C LYS A 75 -9.37 7.02 12.63
N THR A 76 -9.88 5.87 13.01
CA THR A 76 -9.16 4.61 12.95
C THR A 76 -9.49 3.88 11.66
N TYR A 77 -8.47 3.34 11.01
CA TYR A 77 -8.60 2.56 9.78
C TYR A 77 -8.13 1.13 10.01
N ALA A 78 -8.86 0.16 9.48
CA ALA A 78 -8.42 -1.22 9.47
C ALA A 78 -7.40 -1.43 8.33
N LEU A 79 -6.27 -2.05 8.66
CA LEU A 79 -5.21 -2.38 7.71
C LEU A 79 -5.07 -3.90 7.64
N ALA A 80 -5.05 -4.45 6.43
CA ALA A 80 -4.71 -5.84 6.17
C ALA A 80 -3.36 -5.90 5.45
N GLY A 81 -2.52 -6.86 5.81
CA GLY A 81 -1.21 -7.02 5.20
C GLY A 81 -0.47 -8.24 5.73
N MET A 82 0.79 -8.38 5.35
CA MET A 82 1.62 -9.49 5.79
C MET A 82 1.90 -9.43 7.29
N ASN A 83 1.81 -10.59 7.96
CA ASN A 83 2.13 -10.70 9.38
C ASN A 83 3.58 -10.31 9.68
N TYR A 84 4.51 -10.54 8.74
CA TYR A 84 5.90 -10.12 8.84
C TYR A 84 6.00 -8.62 9.14
N THR A 85 5.28 -7.79 8.39
CA THR A 85 5.32 -6.33 8.56
C THR A 85 4.43 -5.85 9.72
N LEU A 86 3.17 -6.30 9.76
CA LEU A 86 2.17 -5.72 10.66
C LEU A 86 2.28 -6.25 12.09
N ARG A 87 2.63 -7.52 12.27
CA ARG A 87 2.68 -8.17 13.58
C ARG A 87 4.10 -8.36 14.09
N ASN A 88 5.01 -8.79 13.21
CA ASN A 88 6.40 -9.06 13.59
C ASN A 88 7.29 -7.83 13.45
N LEU A 89 6.73 -6.68 13.01
CA LEU A 89 7.42 -5.41 12.84
C LEU A 89 8.63 -5.50 11.89
N GLY A 90 8.55 -6.42 10.94
CA GLY A 90 9.61 -6.68 9.96
C GLY A 90 10.00 -5.41 9.19
N ASP A 91 11.23 -5.38 8.67
CA ASP A 91 11.84 -4.23 7.99
C ASP A 91 11.84 -2.93 8.81
N GLY A 92 11.65 -3.04 10.13
CA GLY A 92 11.69 -1.91 11.05
C GLY A 92 10.39 -1.13 11.20
N PHE A 93 9.24 -1.68 10.82
CA PHE A 93 7.92 -1.05 10.94
C PHE A 93 7.38 -1.03 12.38
N ALA A 94 8.18 -0.54 13.33
CA ALA A 94 7.84 -0.54 14.76
C ALA A 94 6.62 0.36 15.11
N MET A 95 6.18 1.24 14.20
CA MET A 95 4.97 2.03 14.43
C MET A 95 3.68 1.20 14.50
N PHE A 96 3.72 -0.07 14.08
CA PHE A 96 2.57 -0.98 14.21
C PHE A 96 2.53 -1.69 15.57
N ASP A 97 3.55 -1.53 16.42
CA ASP A 97 3.55 -2.12 17.76
C ASP A 97 2.37 -1.59 18.60
N GLY A 98 1.69 -2.50 19.30
CA GLY A 98 0.52 -2.18 20.11
C GLY A 98 -0.78 -1.90 19.33
N ALA A 99 -0.78 -2.02 17.99
CA ALA A 99 -2.01 -1.91 17.21
C ALA A 99 -3.00 -3.06 17.55
N GLU A 100 -4.30 -2.76 17.58
CA GLU A 100 -5.34 -3.75 17.85
C GLU A 100 -5.35 -4.83 16.75
N LEU A 101 -5.22 -6.08 17.18
CA LEU A 101 -5.32 -7.23 16.27
C LEU A 101 -6.79 -7.61 16.05
N ILE A 102 -7.35 -7.22 14.91
CA ILE A 102 -8.74 -7.52 14.55
C ILE A 102 -8.89 -8.97 14.11
N LYS A 103 -7.97 -9.49 13.31
CA LYS A 103 -7.97 -10.87 12.80
C LYS A 103 -6.54 -11.35 12.56
N ASP A 104 -6.16 -12.41 13.24
CA ASP A 104 -4.79 -12.93 13.21
C ASP A 104 -4.42 -13.59 11.87
N TYR A 105 -5.31 -14.40 11.34
CA TYR A 105 -5.09 -15.10 10.07
C TYR A 105 -6.24 -14.83 9.10
N VAL A 106 -5.91 -14.39 7.92
CA VAL A 106 -6.86 -14.18 6.82
C VAL A 106 -6.69 -15.25 5.75
N SER A 107 -5.49 -15.40 5.21
CA SER A 107 -5.12 -16.40 4.20
C SER A 107 -3.61 -16.43 4.03
N GLU A 108 -3.08 -17.44 3.33
CA GLU A 108 -1.71 -17.44 2.84
C GLU A 108 -1.55 -16.42 1.70
N ASP A 109 -0.42 -15.74 1.63
CA ASP A 109 -0.13 -14.68 0.66
C ASP A 109 -0.25 -15.15 -0.79
N TYR A 110 0.34 -16.31 -1.10
CA TYR A 110 0.26 -16.89 -2.44
C TYR A 110 -1.17 -17.28 -2.83
N LEU A 111 -2.01 -17.69 -1.86
CA LEU A 111 -3.43 -18.00 -2.12
C LEU A 111 -4.22 -16.73 -2.38
N VAL A 112 -3.96 -15.65 -1.65
CA VAL A 112 -4.60 -14.34 -1.93
C VAL A 112 -4.30 -13.92 -3.35
N MET A 113 -3.03 -13.96 -3.75
CA MET A 113 -2.58 -13.52 -5.07
C MET A 113 -3.15 -14.42 -6.19
N SER A 114 -3.02 -15.73 -6.07
CA SER A 114 -3.50 -16.67 -7.09
C SER A 114 -5.02 -16.66 -7.21
N THR A 115 -5.74 -16.65 -6.10
CA THR A 115 -7.20 -16.59 -6.10
C THR A 115 -7.70 -15.29 -6.73
N TYR A 116 -7.07 -14.17 -6.42
CA TYR A 116 -7.40 -12.88 -7.01
C TYR A 116 -7.14 -12.88 -8.52
N ALA A 117 -5.96 -13.30 -8.97
CA ALA A 117 -5.63 -13.38 -10.39
C ALA A 117 -6.61 -14.26 -11.16
N MET A 118 -6.90 -15.45 -10.64
CA MET A 118 -7.82 -16.41 -11.26
C MET A 118 -9.31 -15.99 -11.19
N SER A 119 -9.64 -14.95 -10.45
CA SER A 119 -11.01 -14.42 -10.37
C SER A 119 -11.36 -13.43 -11.50
N PHE A 120 -10.38 -13.02 -12.30
CA PHE A 120 -10.62 -12.22 -13.49
C PHE A 120 -11.31 -13.03 -14.59
N GLY A 121 -12.14 -12.35 -15.39
CA GLY A 121 -12.82 -12.93 -16.54
C GLY A 121 -11.98 -12.92 -17.81
N GLY A 122 -12.65 -13.17 -18.97
CA GLY A 122 -11.99 -13.09 -20.26
C GLY A 122 -10.95 -14.16 -20.49
N VAL A 123 -11.22 -15.40 -20.05
CA VAL A 123 -10.28 -16.54 -20.15
C VAL A 123 -9.91 -16.82 -21.59
N ASP A 124 -8.63 -16.90 -21.88
CA ASP A 124 -8.08 -17.21 -23.21
C ASP A 124 -8.17 -18.70 -23.58
N GLY A 125 -7.65 -19.06 -24.76
CA GLY A 125 -7.64 -20.45 -25.25
C GLY A 125 -6.76 -21.41 -24.43
N GLU A 126 -5.89 -20.90 -23.56
CA GLU A 126 -5.02 -21.66 -22.65
C GLU A 126 -5.63 -21.77 -21.23
N GLY A 127 -6.76 -21.15 -20.99
CA GLY A 127 -7.45 -21.15 -19.70
C GLY A 127 -6.92 -20.09 -18.73
N LEU A 128 -6.17 -19.09 -19.20
CA LEU A 128 -5.63 -18.01 -18.37
C LEU A 128 -6.52 -16.78 -18.45
N PRO A 129 -6.82 -16.12 -17.31
CA PRO A 129 -7.65 -14.93 -17.29
C PRO A 129 -6.90 -13.70 -17.81
N HIS A 130 -7.61 -12.78 -18.45
CA HIS A 130 -7.09 -11.47 -18.82
C HIS A 130 -7.21 -10.49 -17.67
N LEU A 131 -6.08 -10.05 -17.11
CA LEU A 131 -6.00 -9.23 -15.91
C LEU A 131 -6.22 -7.73 -16.21
N THR A 132 -7.28 -7.42 -16.95
CA THR A 132 -7.65 -6.05 -17.35
C THR A 132 -8.74 -5.46 -16.46
N THR A 133 -8.88 -4.15 -16.48
CA THR A 133 -9.96 -3.43 -15.79
C THR A 133 -11.35 -3.98 -16.14
N ALA A 134 -11.58 -4.29 -17.42
CA ALA A 134 -12.86 -4.77 -17.91
C ALA A 134 -13.25 -6.17 -17.38
N ASN A 135 -12.27 -6.98 -17.04
CA ASN A 135 -12.44 -8.35 -16.54
C ASN A 135 -12.30 -8.47 -15.03
N SER A 136 -12.09 -7.36 -14.33
CA SER A 136 -11.84 -7.33 -12.89
C SER A 136 -13.02 -7.83 -12.07
N PRO A 137 -12.79 -8.67 -11.03
CA PRO A 137 -13.81 -9.06 -10.07
C PRO A 137 -14.27 -7.90 -9.17
N LEU A 138 -13.61 -6.75 -9.27
CA LEU A 138 -13.86 -5.55 -8.44
C LEU A 138 -14.64 -4.47 -9.20
N ALA A 139 -15.45 -4.84 -10.21
CA ALA A 139 -16.21 -3.90 -11.05
C ALA A 139 -17.04 -2.89 -10.24
N ASP A 140 -17.58 -3.32 -9.09
CA ASP A 140 -18.39 -2.46 -8.20
C ASP A 140 -17.52 -1.51 -7.33
N TYR A 141 -16.21 -1.59 -7.43
CA TYR A 141 -15.27 -0.80 -6.64
C TYR A 141 -14.26 -0.07 -7.53
N PRO A 142 -14.66 0.99 -8.23
CA PRO A 142 -13.83 1.64 -9.25
C PRO A 142 -12.46 2.12 -8.74
N GLY A 143 -12.32 2.44 -7.45
CA GLY A 143 -11.03 2.80 -6.85
C GLY A 143 -10.04 1.65 -6.71
N TYR A 144 -10.47 0.41 -6.93
CA TYR A 144 -9.59 -0.77 -6.94
C TYR A 144 -9.40 -1.36 -8.33
N LEU A 145 -10.04 -0.79 -9.35
CA LEU A 145 -9.87 -1.26 -10.73
C LEU A 145 -8.46 -0.99 -11.22
N LEU A 146 -7.77 -2.04 -11.63
CA LEU A 146 -6.41 -2.00 -12.17
C LEU A 146 -6.35 -2.81 -13.46
N ASP A 147 -5.56 -2.32 -14.37
CA ASP A 147 -5.17 -3.02 -15.59
C ASP A 147 -3.74 -3.53 -15.40
N TYR A 148 -3.61 -4.81 -15.07
CA TYR A 148 -2.29 -5.44 -14.84
C TYR A 148 -1.58 -5.81 -16.14
N GLU A 149 -2.24 -5.76 -17.28
CA GLU A 149 -1.62 -5.87 -18.59
C GLU A 149 -0.97 -4.54 -19.04
N ASN A 150 -1.29 -3.43 -18.31
CA ASN A 150 -0.65 -2.13 -18.48
C ASN A 150 0.51 -1.96 -17.49
N PRO A 151 1.77 -1.90 -17.95
CA PRO A 151 2.93 -1.82 -17.08
C PRO A 151 3.09 -0.49 -16.34
N TYR A 152 2.32 0.55 -16.71
CA TYR A 152 2.47 1.90 -16.15
C TYR A 152 1.62 2.18 -14.91
N GLY A 153 0.87 1.18 -14.44
CA GLY A 153 0.07 1.29 -13.22
C GLY A 153 -1.09 2.26 -13.31
N ALA A 154 -1.72 2.57 -12.17
CA ALA A 154 -2.93 3.40 -12.05
C ALA A 154 -2.68 4.81 -11.48
N GLY A 155 -1.43 5.21 -11.26
CA GLY A 155 -1.11 6.55 -10.73
C GLY A 155 -1.56 6.80 -9.27
N ARG A 156 -1.79 5.76 -8.48
CA ARG A 156 -2.18 5.91 -7.07
C ARG A 156 -1.04 6.42 -6.18
N ILE A 157 0.18 6.11 -6.54
CA ILE A 157 1.39 6.60 -5.90
C ILE A 157 2.13 7.43 -6.94
N SER A 158 2.34 8.71 -6.65
CA SER A 158 3.10 9.62 -7.51
C SER A 158 4.38 10.01 -6.81
N ILE A 159 5.50 9.98 -7.55
CA ILE A 159 6.80 10.49 -7.07
C ILE A 159 7.06 11.80 -7.78
N LEU A 160 7.25 12.86 -7.02
CA LEU A 160 7.44 14.24 -7.46
C LEU A 160 8.83 14.73 -7.11
#